data_b4a3810e2d705cb0d9689c4ff82d05fe
#
_entry.id   b4a3810e2d705cb0d9689c4ff82d05fe
#
_cell.length_a   1.000
_cell.length_b   1.000
_cell.length_c   1.000
_cell.angle_alpha   90.00
_cell.angle_beta   90.00
_cell.angle_gamma   90.00
#
_symmetry.space_group_name_H-M   'P 1'
#
loop_
_entity.id
_entity.type
_entity.pdbx_description
1 polymer ?
#
loop_
_entity_poly.entity_id
_entity_poly.type
_entity_poly.pdbx_seq_one_letter_code
_entity_poly.pdbx_strand_id
1 'polypeptide(L)'
;MPISLPRLAALAAIVLPLLSWSARAEVVIGVDVSTTGPAAAIGIQTNNALRLWPPTLGGQPARYIVLDDGTDVSRAVKNMRKLTSEDKVDAIVGPNITAAALAGLDVLAETGTPMVALAASAVIVEPADDPKRRWAFKMPQNDSLMATALVDDMRSKGIKHVAFIGFADSYGDSWWSEFNKAAGNDIKVVAHERFQRNDASVMGQVLKAMAAKPDAVLIAGSGTPAALPQKTLLERGYKGPIYQTHGIGTLEFLQVGGKDVEGTLFPTGPGVVARELPDGNPVKQVAVAFADKYEAEHGPHTLTQFAGDAYGAWMLLDSAVGRALKTGAKPGTPEFRAALRDALENTRDLVVPNGVLNISKTDHQGFDERARVMGVIRDGRFSYAGK
;
A
#
# COMPACT_ATOMS: atom_id res chain seq x y z
N MET A 1 16.92 20.77 93.34
CA MET A 1 15.79 20.79 92.43
C MET A 1 16.30 21.25 91.06
N PRO A 2 16.39 20.40 90.10
CA PRO A 2 16.67 20.81 88.71
C PRO A 2 15.39 20.75 87.87
N ILE A 3 15.11 21.86 87.18
CA ILE A 3 14.02 22.05 86.28
C ILE A 3 14.30 21.44 84.93
N SER A 4 13.47 20.51 84.52
CA SER A 4 13.57 19.83 83.21
C SER A 4 12.85 20.69 82.13
N LEU A 5 13.55 21.03 81.03
CA LEU A 5 13.00 21.64 79.83
C LEU A 5 12.49 20.55 78.87
N PRO A 6 11.31 20.70 78.24
CA PRO A 6 10.84 19.76 77.21
C PRO A 6 11.50 20.04 75.87
N ARG A 7 11.96 18.98 75.19
CA ARG A 7 12.46 18.99 73.83
C ARG A 7 11.28 19.07 72.85
N LEU A 8 11.12 20.19 72.15
CA LEU A 8 10.26 20.29 70.97
C LEU A 8 10.95 19.53 69.79
N ALA A 9 10.36 18.44 69.38
CA ALA A 9 10.70 17.77 68.15
C ALA A 9 9.98 18.46 66.98
N ALA A 10 10.72 19.18 66.14
CA ALA A 10 10.19 19.75 64.89
C ALA A 10 10.10 18.65 63.85
N LEU A 11 8.88 18.20 63.52
CA LEU A 11 8.64 17.37 62.32
C LEU A 11 8.74 18.27 61.09
N ALA A 12 9.84 18.17 60.35
CA ALA A 12 10.00 18.69 59.02
C ALA A 12 9.26 17.76 58.04
N ALA A 13 8.04 18.11 57.61
CA ALA A 13 7.31 17.46 56.53
C ALA A 13 8.02 17.79 55.23
N ILE A 14 8.78 16.82 54.66
CA ILE A 14 9.34 16.89 53.32
C ILE A 14 8.15 16.69 52.34
N VAL A 15 7.63 17.77 51.79
CA VAL A 15 6.73 17.74 50.64
C VAL A 15 7.59 17.44 49.40
N LEU A 16 7.68 16.15 49.00
CA LEU A 16 8.17 15.79 47.69
C LEU A 16 7.16 16.28 46.65
N PRO A 17 7.55 17.14 45.69
CA PRO A 17 6.71 17.38 44.54
C PRO A 17 6.60 16.07 43.75
N LEU A 18 5.43 15.45 43.79
CA LEU A 18 5.03 14.43 42.81
C LEU A 18 5.08 15.12 41.43
N LEU A 19 6.23 15.05 40.78
CA LEU A 19 6.35 15.27 39.35
C LEU A 19 5.46 14.21 38.71
N SER A 20 4.18 14.56 38.51
CA SER A 20 3.28 13.83 37.63
C SER A 20 3.92 13.86 36.23
N TRP A 21 4.79 12.91 35.95
CA TRP A 21 5.06 12.58 34.54
C TRP A 21 3.71 12.21 33.97
N SER A 22 3.10 13.18 33.29
CA SER A 22 1.98 12.90 32.41
C SER A 22 2.50 11.84 31.43
N ALA A 23 2.21 10.57 31.70
CA ALA A 23 2.50 9.49 30.78
C ALA A 23 1.78 9.89 29.49
N ARG A 24 2.55 10.39 28.51
CA ARG A 24 2.02 10.66 27.18
C ARG A 24 1.49 9.33 26.67
N ALA A 25 0.18 9.32 26.35
CA ALA A 25 -0.44 8.11 25.84
C ALA A 25 0.25 7.74 24.53
N GLU A 26 0.78 6.53 24.46
CA GLU A 26 1.44 5.97 23.29
C GLU A 26 0.41 5.71 22.19
N VAL A 27 0.72 6.08 20.95
CA VAL A 27 -0.08 5.69 19.77
C VAL A 27 0.32 4.28 19.34
N VAL A 28 -0.63 3.37 19.26
CA VAL A 28 -0.35 1.96 18.90
C VAL A 28 -0.90 1.67 17.51
N ILE A 29 -0.03 1.27 16.60
CA ILE A 29 -0.40 0.90 15.22
C ILE A 29 -0.17 -0.59 15.04
N GLY A 30 -1.22 -1.30 14.63
CA GLY A 30 -1.12 -2.67 14.15
C GLY A 30 -0.69 -2.70 12.69
N VAL A 31 0.15 -3.64 12.32
CA VAL A 31 0.58 -3.83 10.94
C VAL A 31 0.37 -5.29 10.58
N ASP A 32 -0.44 -5.54 9.55
CA ASP A 32 -0.69 -6.89 9.02
C ASP A 32 -0.13 -6.96 7.60
N VAL A 33 0.87 -7.81 7.39
CA VAL A 33 1.62 -7.87 6.12
C VAL A 33 1.95 -9.29 5.72
N SER A 34 1.99 -9.58 4.42
CA SER A 34 2.31 -10.91 3.88
C SER A 34 3.82 -11.09 3.73
N THR A 35 4.57 -11.27 4.83
CA THR A 35 6.04 -11.49 4.74
C THR A 35 6.40 -12.92 4.36
N THR A 36 5.43 -13.83 4.35
CA THR A 36 5.56 -15.21 3.85
C THR A 36 4.44 -15.54 2.85
N GLY A 37 4.55 -16.68 2.17
CA GLY A 37 3.55 -17.12 1.17
C GLY A 37 3.73 -16.46 -0.20
N PRO A 38 2.75 -16.64 -1.13
CA PRO A 38 2.83 -16.16 -2.51
C PRO A 38 2.97 -14.63 -2.69
N ALA A 39 2.59 -13.82 -1.70
CA ALA A 39 2.77 -12.38 -1.73
C ALA A 39 4.02 -11.89 -0.94
N ALA A 40 4.91 -12.80 -0.53
CA ALA A 40 6.07 -12.47 0.32
C ALA A 40 6.95 -11.34 -0.27
N ALA A 41 7.15 -11.32 -1.59
CA ALA A 41 7.90 -10.27 -2.25
C ALA A 41 7.34 -8.86 -1.97
N ILE A 42 6.02 -8.74 -1.82
CA ILE A 42 5.33 -7.49 -1.48
C ILE A 42 5.53 -7.16 0.00
N GLY A 43 5.22 -8.13 0.87
CA GLY A 43 5.27 -7.92 2.32
C GLY A 43 6.67 -7.68 2.86
N ILE A 44 7.71 -8.29 2.28
CA ILE A 44 9.11 -8.06 2.63
C ILE A 44 9.49 -6.60 2.34
N GLN A 45 9.14 -6.07 1.17
CA GLN A 45 9.44 -4.67 0.80
C GLN A 45 8.70 -3.69 1.71
N THR A 46 7.44 -3.99 2.03
CA THR A 46 6.67 -3.25 3.03
C THR A 46 7.38 -3.26 4.39
N ASN A 47 7.77 -4.43 4.89
CA ASN A 47 8.43 -4.59 6.19
C ASN A 47 9.80 -3.89 6.24
N ASN A 48 10.53 -3.84 5.14
CA ASN A 48 11.77 -3.07 5.05
C ASN A 48 11.53 -1.57 5.28
N ALA A 49 10.47 -1.01 4.68
CA ALA A 49 10.10 0.38 4.89
C ALA A 49 9.62 0.67 6.32
N LEU A 50 8.95 -0.28 7.00
CA LEU A 50 8.52 -0.14 8.39
C LEU A 50 9.69 0.12 9.34
N ARG A 51 10.87 -0.46 9.07
CA ARG A 51 12.09 -0.25 9.88
C ARG A 51 12.58 1.20 9.84
N LEU A 52 12.16 1.96 8.83
CA LEU A 52 12.49 3.38 8.68
C LEU A 52 11.44 4.30 9.33
N TRP A 53 10.37 3.74 9.89
CA TRP A 53 9.35 4.56 10.55
C TRP A 53 9.91 5.15 11.84
N PRO A 54 9.74 6.46 12.07
CA PRO A 54 10.10 7.08 13.34
C PRO A 54 9.34 6.46 14.52
N PRO A 55 9.94 6.47 15.73
CA PRO A 55 9.27 5.98 16.94
C PRO A 55 8.23 6.96 17.49
N THR A 56 7.74 7.86 16.64
CA THR A 56 6.73 8.86 16.97
C THR A 56 5.70 8.99 15.87
N LEU A 57 4.46 9.36 16.24
CA LEU A 57 3.37 9.75 15.34
C LEU A 57 2.67 10.98 15.90
N GLY A 58 2.51 12.02 15.07
CA GLY A 58 1.88 13.28 15.49
C GLY A 58 2.57 13.93 16.70
N GLY A 59 3.87 13.66 16.88
CA GLY A 59 4.66 14.16 18.01
C GLY A 59 4.45 13.39 19.33
N GLN A 60 3.75 12.25 19.32
CA GLN A 60 3.62 11.33 20.45
C GLN A 60 4.48 10.07 20.25
N PRO A 61 4.94 9.41 21.33
CA PRO A 61 5.54 8.09 21.22
C PRO A 61 4.62 7.14 20.47
N ALA A 62 5.19 6.29 19.60
CA ALA A 62 4.43 5.33 18.82
C ALA A 62 5.04 3.92 18.94
N ARG A 63 4.17 2.92 18.98
CA ARG A 63 4.53 1.51 18.98
C ARG A 63 3.87 0.80 17.80
N TYR A 64 4.64 -0.03 17.11
CA TYR A 64 4.22 -0.77 15.94
C TYR A 64 4.19 -2.26 16.25
N ILE A 65 3.04 -2.92 16.05
CA ILE A 65 2.86 -4.37 16.26
C ILE A 65 2.73 -5.00 14.88
N VAL A 66 3.75 -5.73 14.45
CA VAL A 66 3.80 -6.32 13.10
C VAL A 66 3.44 -7.80 13.18
N LEU A 67 2.46 -8.22 12.37
CA LEU A 67 2.01 -9.60 12.22
C LEU A 67 2.13 -10.04 10.76
N ASP A 68 2.48 -11.30 10.54
CA ASP A 68 2.52 -11.93 9.21
C ASP A 68 1.21 -12.69 8.95
N ASP A 69 0.53 -12.36 7.88
CA ASP A 69 -0.68 -13.10 7.44
C ASP A 69 -0.36 -14.33 6.58
N GLY A 70 0.89 -14.47 6.10
CA GLY A 70 1.32 -15.58 5.25
C GLY A 70 0.58 -15.66 3.92
N THR A 71 -0.02 -14.55 3.45
CA THR A 71 -0.90 -14.51 2.28
C THR A 71 -2.20 -15.32 2.48
N ASP A 72 -2.57 -15.60 3.73
CA ASP A 72 -3.78 -16.34 4.10
C ASP A 72 -4.86 -15.40 4.63
N VAL A 73 -6.00 -15.35 3.96
CA VAL A 73 -7.12 -14.44 4.28
C VAL A 73 -7.68 -14.69 5.69
N SER A 74 -7.77 -15.96 6.10
CA SER A 74 -8.30 -16.29 7.43
C SER A 74 -7.33 -15.86 8.53
N ARG A 75 -6.02 -15.97 8.29
CA ARG A 75 -4.99 -15.49 9.21
C ARG A 75 -4.99 -13.98 9.29
N ALA A 76 -5.12 -13.25 8.16
CA ALA A 76 -5.25 -11.80 8.15
C ALA A 76 -6.43 -11.33 9.02
N VAL A 77 -7.61 -11.96 8.90
CA VAL A 77 -8.77 -11.63 9.75
C VAL A 77 -8.48 -11.92 11.24
N LYS A 78 -7.81 -13.03 11.56
CA LYS A 78 -7.39 -13.34 12.94
C LYS A 78 -6.42 -12.30 13.47
N ASN A 79 -5.43 -11.89 12.67
CA ASN A 79 -4.49 -10.83 13.01
C ASN A 79 -5.21 -9.52 13.29
N MET A 80 -6.13 -9.09 12.41
CA MET A 80 -6.91 -7.88 12.63
C MET A 80 -7.75 -7.92 13.91
N ARG A 81 -8.41 -9.07 14.21
CA ARG A 81 -9.15 -9.25 15.45
C ARG A 81 -8.23 -9.16 16.66
N LYS A 82 -7.06 -9.80 16.62
CA LYS A 82 -6.06 -9.70 17.69
C LYS A 82 -5.62 -8.26 17.90
N LEU A 83 -5.21 -7.57 16.83
CA LEU A 83 -4.76 -6.18 16.88
C LEU A 83 -5.83 -5.25 17.46
N THR A 84 -7.08 -5.40 17.06
CA THR A 84 -8.16 -4.50 17.49
C THR A 84 -8.72 -4.82 18.88
N SER A 85 -8.88 -6.11 19.23
CA SER A 85 -9.57 -6.54 20.46
C SER A 85 -8.61 -6.79 21.62
N GLU A 86 -7.42 -7.39 21.36
CA GLU A 86 -6.45 -7.72 22.40
C GLU A 86 -5.41 -6.59 22.56
N ASP A 87 -4.77 -6.19 21.44
CA ASP A 87 -3.70 -5.19 21.44
C ASP A 87 -4.26 -3.75 21.43
N LYS A 88 -5.56 -3.56 21.15
CA LYS A 88 -6.31 -2.28 21.20
C LYS A 88 -5.64 -1.17 20.41
N VAL A 89 -5.19 -1.49 19.20
CA VAL A 89 -4.49 -0.53 18.33
C VAL A 89 -5.39 0.65 17.94
N ASP A 90 -4.78 1.79 17.68
CA ASP A 90 -5.46 3.01 17.23
C ASP A 90 -5.76 2.99 15.73
N ALA A 91 -4.94 2.30 14.95
CA ALA A 91 -5.17 2.05 13.52
C ALA A 91 -4.45 0.77 13.07
N ILE A 92 -4.85 0.26 11.91
CA ILE A 92 -4.18 -0.85 11.22
C ILE A 92 -3.56 -0.34 9.92
N VAL A 93 -2.33 -0.77 9.61
CA VAL A 93 -1.69 -0.62 8.29
C VAL A 93 -1.56 -2.00 7.65
N GLY A 94 -1.91 -2.09 6.38
CA GLY A 94 -2.09 -3.37 5.69
C GLY A 94 -3.57 -3.79 5.66
N PRO A 95 -3.86 -5.01 5.17
CA PRO A 95 -2.95 -5.98 4.57
C PRO A 95 -2.48 -5.63 3.15
N ASN A 96 -1.60 -6.48 2.60
CA ASN A 96 -1.02 -6.27 1.26
C ASN A 96 -1.90 -6.82 0.11
N ILE A 97 -2.86 -7.69 0.39
CA ILE A 97 -3.70 -8.33 -0.64
C ILE A 97 -5.17 -7.93 -0.52
N THR A 98 -5.80 -7.73 -1.66
CA THR A 98 -7.20 -7.25 -1.75
C THR A 98 -8.17 -8.15 -1.00
N ALA A 99 -8.05 -9.47 -1.15
CA ALA A 99 -8.95 -10.42 -0.50
C ALA A 99 -8.89 -10.32 1.04
N ALA A 100 -7.70 -10.13 1.61
CA ALA A 100 -7.52 -9.95 3.05
C ALA A 100 -8.09 -8.61 3.54
N ALA A 101 -7.87 -7.52 2.78
CA ALA A 101 -8.43 -6.20 3.11
C ALA A 101 -9.97 -6.24 3.12
N LEU A 102 -10.58 -6.86 2.10
CA LEU A 102 -12.04 -7.00 2.03
C LEU A 102 -12.60 -7.85 3.18
N ALA A 103 -11.95 -8.96 3.51
CA ALA A 103 -12.37 -9.83 4.60
C ALA A 103 -12.28 -9.18 5.99
N GLY A 104 -11.39 -8.17 6.13
CA GLY A 104 -11.22 -7.39 7.35
C GLY A 104 -12.26 -6.33 7.59
N LEU A 105 -13.05 -5.91 6.59
CA LEU A 105 -13.96 -4.75 6.69
C LEU A 105 -14.97 -4.87 7.85
N ASP A 106 -15.50 -6.07 8.10
CA ASP A 106 -16.44 -6.28 9.20
C ASP A 106 -15.75 -6.08 10.56
N VAL A 107 -14.50 -6.51 10.72
CA VAL A 107 -13.72 -6.28 11.95
C VAL A 107 -13.53 -4.79 12.22
N LEU A 108 -13.22 -4.02 11.17
CA LEU A 108 -13.04 -2.57 11.29
C LEU A 108 -14.35 -1.86 11.69
N ALA A 109 -15.46 -2.26 11.08
CA ALA A 109 -16.79 -1.71 11.38
C ALA A 109 -17.24 -2.04 12.82
N GLU A 110 -17.01 -3.28 13.29
CA GLU A 110 -17.33 -3.74 14.64
C GLU A 110 -16.51 -3.00 15.71
N THR A 111 -15.24 -2.73 15.45
CA THR A 111 -14.31 -2.18 16.45
C THR A 111 -14.11 -0.66 16.35
N GLY A 112 -14.60 -0.04 15.28
CA GLY A 112 -14.37 1.37 15.01
C GLY A 112 -12.88 1.70 14.88
N THR A 113 -12.09 0.84 14.20
CA THR A 113 -10.65 1.01 14.04
C THR A 113 -10.33 1.35 12.59
N PRO A 114 -9.71 2.50 12.30
CA PRO A 114 -9.33 2.86 10.93
C PRO A 114 -8.21 1.95 10.41
N MET A 115 -8.30 1.59 9.13
CA MET A 115 -7.29 0.84 8.39
C MET A 115 -6.76 1.67 7.23
N VAL A 116 -5.44 1.67 7.03
CA VAL A 116 -4.78 2.12 5.82
C VAL A 116 -4.27 0.88 5.08
N ALA A 117 -5.08 0.33 4.20
CA ALA A 117 -4.72 -0.86 3.43
C ALA A 117 -3.52 -0.59 2.51
N LEU A 118 -2.67 -1.60 2.33
CA LEU A 118 -1.54 -1.60 1.39
C LEU A 118 -1.84 -2.45 0.15
N ALA A 119 -3.12 -2.63 -0.15
CA ALA A 119 -3.64 -3.33 -1.33
C ALA A 119 -4.31 -2.35 -2.30
N ALA A 120 -4.26 -2.63 -3.60
CA ALA A 120 -4.48 -1.63 -4.64
C ALA A 120 -5.94 -1.47 -5.09
N SER A 121 -6.79 -2.50 -4.96
CA SER A 121 -8.11 -2.50 -5.60
C SER A 121 -9.05 -1.43 -5.05
N ALA A 122 -9.73 -0.72 -5.92
CA ALA A 122 -10.71 0.31 -5.60
C ALA A 122 -11.87 -0.22 -4.72
N VAL A 123 -12.26 -1.47 -4.93
CA VAL A 123 -13.36 -2.12 -4.18
C VAL A 123 -13.15 -2.19 -2.66
N ILE A 124 -11.92 -1.94 -2.17
CA ILE A 124 -11.62 -1.87 -0.72
C ILE A 124 -12.31 -0.64 -0.10
N VAL A 125 -12.34 0.46 -0.82
CA VAL A 125 -12.82 1.76 -0.35
C VAL A 125 -14.06 2.26 -1.12
N GLU A 126 -14.43 1.60 -2.20
CA GLU A 126 -15.58 1.97 -3.03
C GLU A 126 -16.69 0.89 -2.98
N PRO A 127 -17.96 1.30 -2.93
CA PRO A 127 -18.44 2.68 -2.85
C PRO A 127 -18.20 3.27 -1.44
N ALA A 128 -17.87 4.56 -1.37
CA ALA A 128 -17.49 5.24 -0.12
C ALA A 128 -18.65 5.39 0.89
N ASP A 129 -19.90 5.32 0.43
CA ASP A 129 -21.10 5.39 1.24
C ASP A 129 -21.49 4.03 1.88
N ASP A 130 -20.79 2.95 1.58
CA ASP A 130 -20.97 1.66 2.24
C ASP A 130 -20.52 1.75 3.70
N PRO A 131 -21.39 1.52 4.70
CA PRO A 131 -21.02 1.60 6.12
C PRO A 131 -19.82 0.74 6.53
N LYS A 132 -19.60 -0.40 5.84
CA LYS A 132 -18.47 -1.29 6.11
C LYS A 132 -17.13 -0.67 5.71
N ARG A 133 -17.12 0.24 4.72
CA ARG A 133 -15.92 0.92 4.21
C ARG A 133 -15.58 2.21 4.93
N ARG A 134 -16.46 2.67 5.83
CA ARG A 134 -16.27 3.91 6.58
C ARG A 134 -14.93 4.01 7.32
N TRP A 135 -14.36 2.88 7.69
CA TRP A 135 -13.11 2.78 8.45
C TRP A 135 -11.92 2.34 7.58
N ALA A 136 -12.16 2.09 6.30
CA ALA A 136 -11.15 1.63 5.36
C ALA A 136 -10.61 2.78 4.51
N PHE A 137 -9.33 3.01 4.58
CA PHE A 137 -8.52 3.86 3.71
C PHE A 137 -7.48 3.00 3.02
N LYS A 138 -6.79 3.52 2.01
CA LYS A 138 -5.72 2.78 1.35
C LYS A 138 -4.63 3.69 0.80
N MET A 139 -3.42 3.18 0.69
CA MET A 139 -2.28 3.93 0.19
C MET A 139 -1.97 3.65 -1.29
N PRO A 140 -1.93 2.39 -1.80
CA PRO A 140 -1.66 2.18 -3.22
C PRO A 140 -2.72 2.84 -4.10
N GLN A 141 -2.32 3.29 -5.28
CA GLN A 141 -3.24 3.87 -6.27
C GLN A 141 -4.37 2.87 -6.61
N ASN A 142 -5.55 3.40 -6.90
CA ASN A 142 -6.65 2.58 -7.41
C ASN A 142 -6.27 1.96 -8.76
N ASP A 143 -6.68 0.71 -8.94
CA ASP A 143 -6.57 0.02 -10.23
C ASP A 143 -7.30 0.76 -11.35
N SER A 144 -8.39 1.49 -11.06
CA SER A 144 -9.05 2.40 -11.99
C SER A 144 -8.11 3.49 -12.53
N LEU A 145 -7.36 4.16 -11.64
CA LEU A 145 -6.39 5.19 -12.00
C LEU A 145 -5.25 4.61 -12.85
N MET A 146 -4.74 3.43 -12.47
CA MET A 146 -3.66 2.76 -13.16
C MET A 146 -4.10 2.14 -14.49
N ALA A 147 -5.33 1.61 -14.59
CA ALA A 147 -5.90 1.10 -15.83
C ALA A 147 -6.05 2.21 -16.88
N THR A 148 -6.42 3.42 -16.46
CA THR A 148 -6.48 4.56 -17.37
C THR A 148 -5.10 4.89 -17.97
N ALA A 149 -4.01 4.85 -17.17
CA ALA A 149 -2.66 5.06 -17.68
C ALA A 149 -2.25 4.01 -18.72
N LEU A 150 -2.57 2.72 -18.47
CA LEU A 150 -2.32 1.65 -19.42
C LEU A 150 -3.07 1.85 -20.73
N VAL A 151 -4.35 2.18 -20.63
CA VAL A 151 -5.22 2.37 -21.82
C VAL A 151 -4.76 3.59 -22.63
N ASP A 152 -4.36 4.68 -22.00
CA ASP A 152 -3.83 5.87 -22.67
C ASP A 152 -2.53 5.54 -23.43
N ASP A 153 -1.62 4.77 -22.81
CA ASP A 153 -0.40 4.32 -23.49
C ASP A 153 -0.71 3.35 -24.65
N MET A 154 -1.61 2.39 -24.45
CA MET A 154 -2.06 1.47 -25.51
C MET A 154 -2.69 2.21 -26.69
N ARG A 155 -3.55 3.21 -26.42
CA ARG A 155 -4.17 4.07 -27.47
C ARG A 155 -3.10 4.82 -28.25
N SER A 156 -2.11 5.40 -27.58
CA SER A 156 -1.03 6.14 -28.22
C SER A 156 -0.19 5.27 -29.18
N LYS A 157 -0.15 3.97 -28.92
CA LYS A 157 0.57 2.96 -29.72
C LYS A 157 -0.33 2.24 -30.75
N GLY A 158 -1.59 2.64 -30.85
CA GLY A 158 -2.53 2.07 -31.83
C GLY A 158 -3.00 0.65 -31.52
N ILE A 159 -2.86 0.18 -30.28
CA ILE A 159 -3.32 -1.13 -29.82
C ILE A 159 -4.85 -1.16 -29.80
N LYS A 160 -5.45 -2.18 -30.40
CA LYS A 160 -6.92 -2.35 -30.51
C LYS A 160 -7.41 -3.66 -29.88
N HIS A 161 -6.58 -4.68 -29.81
CA HIS A 161 -6.94 -6.00 -29.31
C HIS A 161 -6.00 -6.42 -28.20
N VAL A 162 -6.53 -6.68 -27.01
CA VAL A 162 -5.75 -7.06 -25.82
C VAL A 162 -6.21 -8.42 -25.32
N ALA A 163 -5.26 -9.32 -25.05
CA ALA A 163 -5.54 -10.48 -24.21
C ALA A 163 -5.27 -10.12 -22.75
N PHE A 164 -6.21 -10.45 -21.88
CA PHE A 164 -6.10 -10.24 -20.43
C PHE A 164 -5.81 -11.58 -19.75
N ILE A 165 -4.75 -11.66 -18.94
CA ILE A 165 -4.41 -12.82 -18.11
C ILE A 165 -4.29 -12.33 -16.67
N GLY A 166 -5.29 -12.61 -15.81
CA GLY A 166 -5.38 -12.07 -14.45
C GLY A 166 -5.38 -13.12 -13.36
N PHE A 167 -5.08 -12.71 -12.13
CA PHE A 167 -5.28 -13.58 -10.98
C PHE A 167 -6.75 -13.99 -10.85
N ALA A 168 -6.99 -15.23 -10.40
CA ALA A 168 -8.32 -15.76 -10.11
C ALA A 168 -8.75 -15.42 -8.68
N ASP A 169 -8.60 -14.15 -8.31
CA ASP A 169 -8.98 -13.60 -7.00
C ASP A 169 -9.56 -12.18 -7.17
N SER A 170 -9.96 -11.54 -6.05
CA SER A 170 -10.56 -10.20 -6.05
C SER A 170 -9.65 -9.11 -6.62
N TYR A 171 -8.32 -9.27 -6.63
CA TYR A 171 -7.42 -8.36 -7.30
C TYR A 171 -7.55 -8.46 -8.83
N GLY A 172 -7.50 -9.69 -9.38
CA GLY A 172 -7.68 -9.90 -10.81
C GLY A 172 -9.07 -9.50 -11.30
N ASP A 173 -10.11 -9.77 -10.50
CA ASP A 173 -11.48 -9.38 -10.82
C ASP A 173 -11.67 -7.85 -10.84
N SER A 174 -11.06 -7.14 -9.89
CA SER A 174 -11.06 -5.66 -9.86
C SER A 174 -10.34 -5.09 -11.07
N TRP A 175 -9.13 -5.58 -11.40
CA TRP A 175 -8.39 -5.17 -12.60
C TRP A 175 -9.15 -5.45 -13.89
N TRP A 176 -9.81 -6.59 -13.98
CA TRP A 176 -10.66 -6.93 -15.12
C TRP A 176 -11.78 -5.89 -15.31
N SER A 177 -12.48 -5.57 -14.23
CA SER A 177 -13.55 -4.56 -14.25
C SER A 177 -13.04 -3.19 -14.66
N GLU A 178 -11.98 -2.69 -13.99
CA GLU A 178 -11.46 -1.35 -14.20
C GLU A 178 -10.77 -1.19 -15.56
N PHE A 179 -10.06 -2.22 -16.03
CA PHE A 179 -9.49 -2.19 -17.38
C PHE A 179 -10.56 -2.10 -18.46
N ASN A 180 -11.64 -2.90 -18.36
CA ASN A 180 -12.73 -2.83 -19.34
C ASN A 180 -13.46 -1.47 -19.33
N LYS A 181 -13.67 -0.88 -18.14
CA LYS A 181 -14.24 0.48 -18.05
C LYS A 181 -13.34 1.51 -18.75
N ALA A 182 -12.03 1.48 -18.49
CA ALA A 182 -11.08 2.40 -19.09
C ALA A 182 -10.93 2.17 -20.61
N ALA A 183 -10.88 0.92 -21.04
CA ALA A 183 -10.77 0.53 -22.46
C ALA A 183 -11.97 1.01 -23.29
N GLY A 184 -13.16 1.00 -22.72
CA GLY A 184 -14.40 1.41 -23.39
C GLY A 184 -14.62 0.65 -24.70
N ASN A 185 -14.92 1.38 -25.77
CA ASN A 185 -15.10 0.79 -27.10
C ASN A 185 -13.82 0.82 -27.97
N ASP A 186 -12.75 1.45 -27.47
CA ASP A 186 -11.54 1.72 -28.27
C ASP A 186 -10.59 0.52 -28.29
N ILE A 187 -10.58 -0.26 -27.22
CA ILE A 187 -9.75 -1.44 -27.06
C ILE A 187 -10.64 -2.63 -26.73
N LYS A 188 -10.59 -3.65 -27.59
CA LYS A 188 -11.36 -4.88 -27.40
C LYS A 188 -10.52 -5.92 -26.68
N VAL A 189 -11.04 -6.47 -25.56
CA VAL A 189 -10.46 -7.65 -24.96
C VAL A 189 -10.87 -8.90 -25.77
N VAL A 190 -9.87 -9.56 -26.39
CA VAL A 190 -10.10 -10.71 -27.28
C VAL A 190 -9.91 -12.05 -26.58
N ALA A 191 -9.29 -12.08 -25.39
CA ALA A 191 -9.21 -13.23 -24.51
C ALA A 191 -9.18 -12.79 -23.07
N HIS A 192 -9.84 -13.54 -22.18
CA HIS A 192 -9.83 -13.33 -20.73
C HIS A 192 -9.51 -14.67 -20.06
N GLU A 193 -8.30 -14.78 -19.56
CA GLU A 193 -7.80 -15.97 -18.88
C GLU A 193 -7.45 -15.67 -17.43
N ARG A 194 -7.55 -16.70 -16.58
CA ARG A 194 -7.33 -16.56 -15.13
C ARG A 194 -6.34 -17.60 -14.64
N PHE A 195 -5.52 -17.23 -13.62
CA PHE A 195 -4.58 -18.13 -12.97
C PHE A 195 -4.50 -17.86 -11.45
N GLN A 196 -4.07 -18.87 -10.69
CA GLN A 196 -3.89 -18.75 -9.25
C GLN A 196 -2.48 -18.25 -8.92
N ARG A 197 -2.33 -17.59 -7.75
CA ARG A 197 -1.01 -17.11 -7.27
C ARG A 197 0.02 -18.20 -7.08
N ASN A 198 -0.42 -19.45 -6.85
CA ASN A 198 0.43 -20.61 -6.61
C ASN A 198 0.43 -21.61 -7.78
N ASP A 199 -0.08 -21.22 -8.94
CA ASP A 199 -0.02 -22.09 -10.13
C ASP A 199 1.44 -22.31 -10.53
N ALA A 200 1.79 -23.58 -10.78
CA ALA A 200 3.10 -23.97 -11.30
C ALA A 200 3.18 -23.87 -12.83
N SER A 201 2.04 -23.75 -13.52
CA SER A 201 1.95 -23.64 -14.98
C SER A 201 0.70 -22.87 -15.39
N VAL A 202 0.86 -22.01 -16.40
CA VAL A 202 -0.21 -21.22 -17.02
C VAL A 202 -0.27 -21.49 -18.55
N MET A 203 0.24 -22.63 -18.98
CA MET A 203 0.36 -22.98 -20.39
C MET A 203 -0.99 -22.91 -21.14
N GLY A 204 -2.05 -23.46 -20.55
CA GLY A 204 -3.38 -23.44 -21.16
C GLY A 204 -3.91 -22.02 -21.37
N GLN A 205 -3.77 -21.16 -20.38
CA GLN A 205 -4.16 -19.76 -20.42
C GLN A 205 -3.39 -18.99 -21.49
N VAL A 206 -2.06 -19.17 -21.53
CA VAL A 206 -1.19 -18.51 -22.51
C VAL A 206 -1.51 -18.93 -23.94
N LEU A 207 -1.71 -20.22 -24.20
CA LEU A 207 -2.06 -20.70 -25.54
C LEU A 207 -3.40 -20.15 -26.04
N LYS A 208 -4.41 -20.04 -25.15
CA LYS A 208 -5.71 -19.43 -25.51
C LYS A 208 -5.56 -17.93 -25.78
N ALA A 209 -4.80 -17.21 -24.93
CA ALA A 209 -4.52 -15.80 -25.15
C ALA A 209 -3.82 -15.54 -26.48
N MET A 210 -2.80 -16.33 -26.84
CA MET A 210 -2.08 -16.23 -28.11
C MET A 210 -2.95 -16.60 -29.32
N ALA A 211 -3.81 -17.62 -29.19
CA ALA A 211 -4.72 -18.04 -30.26
C ALA A 211 -5.71 -16.94 -30.69
N ALA A 212 -6.05 -16.02 -29.75
CA ALA A 212 -6.88 -14.86 -30.05
C ALA A 212 -6.17 -13.75 -30.83
N LYS A 213 -4.86 -13.90 -31.13
CA LYS A 213 -4.01 -12.97 -31.88
C LYS A 213 -4.10 -11.52 -31.40
N PRO A 214 -3.83 -11.25 -30.11
CA PRO A 214 -3.90 -9.90 -29.56
C PRO A 214 -2.75 -9.02 -30.08
N ASP A 215 -3.00 -7.70 -30.16
CA ASP A 215 -1.95 -6.70 -30.43
C ASP A 215 -1.02 -6.56 -29.20
N ALA A 216 -1.57 -6.75 -27.99
CA ALA A 216 -0.82 -6.73 -26.72
C ALA A 216 -1.42 -7.70 -25.70
N VAL A 217 -0.62 -8.09 -24.70
CA VAL A 217 -1.10 -8.87 -23.55
C VAL A 217 -0.99 -8.02 -22.30
N LEU A 218 -2.07 -7.94 -21.51
CA LEU A 218 -2.06 -7.40 -20.15
C LEU A 218 -2.09 -8.53 -19.14
N ILE A 219 -1.09 -8.55 -18.26
CA ILE A 219 -1.02 -9.49 -17.15
C ILE A 219 -1.40 -8.76 -15.86
N ALA A 220 -2.56 -9.10 -15.27
CA ALA A 220 -3.05 -8.53 -14.03
C ALA A 220 -2.67 -9.42 -12.84
N GLY A 221 -1.39 -9.37 -12.49
CA GLY A 221 -0.78 -10.09 -11.37
C GLY A 221 0.01 -9.16 -10.45
N SER A 222 0.57 -9.70 -9.38
CA SER A 222 1.42 -8.96 -8.45
C SER A 222 2.52 -9.85 -7.86
N GLY A 223 3.65 -9.24 -7.49
CA GLY A 223 4.82 -9.95 -6.98
C GLY A 223 5.39 -10.96 -7.99
N THR A 224 6.13 -11.93 -7.48
CA THR A 224 6.81 -12.95 -8.33
C THR A 224 5.88 -13.79 -9.17
N PRO A 225 4.65 -14.17 -8.74
CA PRO A 225 3.75 -14.98 -9.59
C PRO A 225 3.38 -14.30 -10.92
N ALA A 226 3.41 -12.96 -10.99
CA ALA A 226 3.11 -12.23 -12.22
C ALA A 226 4.14 -12.45 -13.35
N ALA A 227 5.34 -12.96 -13.03
CA ALA A 227 6.36 -13.28 -14.02
C ALA A 227 6.04 -14.57 -14.83
N LEU A 228 5.30 -15.52 -14.24
CA LEU A 228 5.03 -16.81 -14.85
C LEU A 228 4.29 -16.72 -16.21
N PRO A 229 3.18 -15.95 -16.34
CA PRO A 229 2.51 -15.80 -17.63
C PRO A 229 3.42 -15.16 -18.68
N GLN A 230 4.22 -14.17 -18.32
CA GLN A 230 5.12 -13.46 -19.23
C GLN A 230 6.21 -14.38 -19.76
N LYS A 231 6.89 -15.11 -18.89
CA LYS A 231 7.90 -16.10 -19.29
C LYS A 231 7.31 -17.14 -20.23
N THR A 232 6.13 -17.67 -19.89
CA THR A 232 5.44 -18.66 -20.73
C THR A 232 5.05 -18.08 -22.10
N LEU A 233 4.60 -16.82 -22.19
CA LEU A 233 4.33 -16.14 -23.46
C LEU A 233 5.57 -16.09 -24.36
N LEU A 234 6.72 -15.67 -23.82
CA LEU A 234 7.96 -15.55 -24.56
C LEU A 234 8.51 -16.92 -24.97
N GLU A 235 8.46 -17.92 -24.10
CA GLU A 235 8.82 -19.32 -24.43
C GLU A 235 7.97 -19.88 -25.56
N ARG A 236 6.71 -19.44 -25.70
CA ARG A 236 5.82 -19.82 -26.81
C ARG A 236 5.95 -18.92 -28.04
N GLY A 237 6.90 -17.98 -28.03
CA GLY A 237 7.25 -17.17 -29.20
C GLY A 237 6.37 -15.92 -29.36
N TYR A 238 5.64 -15.48 -28.35
CA TYR A 238 4.93 -14.19 -28.39
C TYR A 238 5.93 -13.04 -28.59
N LYS A 239 5.61 -12.11 -29.50
CA LYS A 239 6.49 -10.98 -29.87
C LYS A 239 5.86 -9.62 -29.67
N GLY A 240 4.57 -9.56 -29.32
CA GLY A 240 3.86 -8.30 -29.07
C GLY A 240 4.24 -7.66 -27.73
N PRO A 241 3.82 -6.41 -27.51
CA PRO A 241 4.00 -5.73 -26.23
C PRO A 241 3.33 -6.49 -25.08
N ILE A 242 4.02 -6.53 -23.94
CA ILE A 242 3.47 -7.07 -22.69
C ILE A 242 3.35 -5.95 -21.68
N TYR A 243 2.14 -5.80 -21.16
CA TYR A 243 1.81 -4.89 -20.10
C TYR A 243 1.60 -5.65 -18.80
N GLN A 244 2.03 -5.06 -17.71
CA GLN A 244 1.81 -5.54 -16.35
C GLN A 244 1.08 -4.46 -15.54
N THR A 245 0.55 -4.83 -14.38
CA THR A 245 0.02 -3.87 -13.42
C THR A 245 1.13 -3.29 -12.54
N HIS A 246 0.85 -2.23 -11.76
CA HIS A 246 1.79 -1.73 -10.75
C HIS A 246 2.13 -2.76 -9.66
N GLY A 247 1.40 -3.87 -9.59
CA GLY A 247 1.67 -5.00 -8.70
C GLY A 247 3.02 -5.69 -8.90
N ILE A 248 3.71 -5.44 -10.04
CA ILE A 248 5.05 -6.01 -10.29
C ILE A 248 6.19 -5.20 -9.65
N GLY A 249 5.90 -4.07 -9.02
CA GLY A 249 6.91 -3.17 -8.47
C GLY A 249 7.72 -3.76 -7.29
N THR A 250 8.31 -4.96 -7.44
CA THR A 250 9.18 -5.64 -6.48
C THR A 250 10.49 -6.06 -7.12
N LEU A 251 11.58 -6.10 -6.34
CA LEU A 251 12.89 -6.56 -6.83
C LEU A 251 12.86 -8.03 -7.20
N GLU A 252 12.09 -8.83 -6.46
CA GLU A 252 11.95 -10.26 -6.68
C GLU A 252 11.27 -10.57 -8.02
N PHE A 253 10.37 -9.70 -8.50
CA PHE A 253 9.80 -9.81 -9.85
C PHE A 253 10.89 -9.66 -10.91
N LEU A 254 11.78 -8.67 -10.77
CA LEU A 254 12.90 -8.47 -11.69
C LEU A 254 13.87 -9.67 -11.68
N GLN A 255 14.17 -10.20 -10.48
CA GLN A 255 15.05 -11.36 -10.32
C GLN A 255 14.47 -12.63 -10.96
N VAL A 256 13.20 -12.94 -10.69
CA VAL A 256 12.52 -14.14 -11.24
C VAL A 256 12.28 -14.00 -12.73
N GLY A 257 11.94 -12.81 -13.19
CA GLY A 257 11.70 -12.52 -14.60
C GLY A 257 12.98 -12.51 -15.43
N GLY A 258 14.07 -11.97 -14.86
CA GLY A 258 15.36 -11.86 -15.56
C GLY A 258 15.21 -11.10 -16.88
N LYS A 259 15.85 -11.62 -17.94
CA LYS A 259 15.75 -11.05 -19.30
C LYS A 259 14.36 -11.12 -19.93
N ASP A 260 13.51 -12.01 -19.43
CA ASP A 260 12.18 -12.21 -19.99
C ASP A 260 11.20 -11.09 -19.61
N VAL A 261 11.57 -10.20 -18.70
CA VAL A 261 10.75 -9.02 -18.34
C VAL A 261 11.30 -7.71 -18.90
N GLU A 262 12.39 -7.74 -19.65
CA GLU A 262 12.89 -6.56 -20.37
C GLU A 262 11.83 -6.00 -21.32
N GLY A 263 11.71 -4.67 -21.38
CA GLY A 263 10.72 -3.97 -22.21
C GLY A 263 9.29 -4.03 -21.70
N THR A 264 9.02 -4.67 -20.57
CA THR A 264 7.70 -4.70 -19.95
C THR A 264 7.23 -3.27 -19.61
N LEU A 265 6.01 -2.94 -20.01
CA LEU A 265 5.36 -1.67 -19.72
C LEU A 265 4.40 -1.83 -18.52
N PHE A 266 4.40 -0.88 -17.62
CA PHE A 266 3.52 -0.92 -16.44
C PHE A 266 3.25 0.47 -15.89
N PRO A 267 2.08 0.74 -15.31
CA PRO A 267 1.85 1.98 -14.57
C PRO A 267 2.50 1.83 -13.20
N THR A 268 3.00 2.91 -12.63
CA THR A 268 3.61 2.88 -11.30
C THR A 268 3.44 4.21 -10.58
N GLY A 269 3.61 4.20 -9.27
CA GLY A 269 3.78 5.43 -8.50
C GLY A 269 5.08 6.14 -8.88
N PRO A 270 5.10 7.48 -8.88
CA PRO A 270 6.29 8.26 -9.25
C PRO A 270 7.51 7.94 -8.38
N GLY A 271 7.33 7.49 -7.14
CA GLY A 271 8.43 7.14 -6.24
C GLY A 271 9.37 6.06 -6.75
N VAL A 272 8.84 5.10 -7.53
CA VAL A 272 9.66 4.01 -8.10
C VAL A 272 10.73 4.51 -9.06
N VAL A 273 10.45 5.60 -9.76
CA VAL A 273 11.33 6.23 -10.76
C VAL A 273 11.71 7.65 -10.35
N ALA A 274 11.80 7.92 -9.05
CA ALA A 274 11.89 9.24 -8.44
C ALA A 274 12.96 10.15 -9.07
N ARG A 275 14.16 9.62 -9.33
CA ARG A 275 15.29 10.39 -9.87
C ARG A 275 15.13 10.73 -11.36
N GLU A 276 14.33 9.95 -12.10
CA GLU A 276 14.08 10.15 -13.53
C GLU A 276 12.88 11.08 -13.80
N LEU A 277 12.11 11.44 -12.77
CA LEU A 277 10.97 12.33 -12.91
C LEU A 277 11.42 13.73 -13.40
N PRO A 278 10.60 14.42 -14.22
CA PRO A 278 10.82 15.82 -14.57
C PRO A 278 10.94 16.71 -13.32
N ASP A 279 11.76 17.76 -13.37
CA ASP A 279 11.99 18.66 -12.22
C ASP A 279 10.72 19.35 -11.72
N GLY A 280 9.76 19.61 -12.61
CA GLY A 280 8.45 20.18 -12.25
C GLY A 280 7.46 19.19 -11.62
N ASN A 281 7.81 17.91 -11.46
CA ASN A 281 6.91 16.94 -10.84
C ASN A 281 6.75 17.21 -9.34
N PRO A 282 5.52 17.42 -8.82
CA PRO A 282 5.29 17.84 -7.44
C PRO A 282 5.72 16.78 -6.40
N VAL A 283 5.88 15.54 -6.81
CA VAL A 283 6.24 14.41 -5.93
C VAL A 283 7.75 14.21 -5.87
N LYS A 284 8.51 14.67 -6.89
CA LYS A 284 9.95 14.37 -7.08
C LYS A 284 10.78 14.57 -5.81
N GLN A 285 10.65 15.72 -5.16
CA GLN A 285 11.46 16.05 -3.99
C GLN A 285 11.25 15.05 -2.84
N VAL A 286 10.00 14.76 -2.49
CA VAL A 286 9.65 13.82 -1.40
C VAL A 286 10.04 12.40 -1.79
N ALA A 287 9.80 12.02 -3.04
CA ALA A 287 10.14 10.70 -3.56
C ALA A 287 11.66 10.44 -3.56
N VAL A 288 12.47 11.41 -4.00
CA VAL A 288 13.94 11.31 -3.96
C VAL A 288 14.46 11.26 -2.53
N ALA A 289 13.95 12.11 -1.63
CA ALA A 289 14.36 12.09 -0.23
C ALA A 289 14.07 10.73 0.45
N PHE A 290 12.94 10.10 0.12
CA PHE A 290 12.65 8.76 0.61
C PHE A 290 13.52 7.71 -0.07
N ALA A 291 13.76 7.81 -1.38
CA ALA A 291 14.67 6.92 -2.09
C ALA A 291 16.07 6.93 -1.47
N ASP A 292 16.62 8.11 -1.18
CA ASP A 292 17.94 8.26 -0.55
C ASP A 292 17.97 7.59 0.83
N LYS A 293 16.93 7.82 1.65
CA LYS A 293 16.80 7.20 2.96
C LYS A 293 16.69 5.67 2.90
N TYR A 294 15.87 5.16 1.98
CA TYR A 294 15.64 3.73 1.84
C TYR A 294 16.86 3.00 1.30
N GLU A 295 17.48 3.58 0.26
CA GLU A 295 18.65 2.99 -0.40
C GLU A 295 19.93 3.08 0.44
N ALA A 296 20.01 4.00 1.39
CA ALA A 296 21.10 4.02 2.37
C ALA A 296 21.12 2.75 3.25
N GLU A 297 19.95 2.18 3.54
CA GLU A 297 19.81 0.96 4.35
C GLU A 297 19.83 -0.33 3.52
N HIS A 298 19.29 -0.27 2.28
CA HIS A 298 19.01 -1.47 1.49
C HIS A 298 19.85 -1.57 0.21
N GLY A 299 20.68 -0.56 -0.10
CA GLY A 299 21.50 -0.49 -1.30
C GLY A 299 20.86 0.28 -2.46
N PRO A 300 21.64 0.63 -3.48
CA PRO A 300 21.17 1.45 -4.59
C PRO A 300 20.13 0.71 -5.47
N HIS A 301 19.16 1.47 -5.98
CA HIS A 301 18.08 0.97 -6.85
C HIS A 301 17.19 -0.11 -6.23
N THR A 302 17.04 -0.08 -4.90
CA THR A 302 16.21 -1.04 -4.17
C THR A 302 14.85 -0.50 -3.81
N LEU A 303 14.58 0.80 -4.02
CA LEU A 303 13.26 1.36 -3.75
C LEU A 303 12.20 0.72 -4.67
N THR A 304 11.09 0.34 -4.07
CA THR A 304 9.96 -0.33 -4.72
C THR A 304 8.66 0.42 -4.50
N GLN A 305 7.64 0.08 -5.29
CA GLN A 305 6.27 0.59 -5.14
C GLN A 305 5.79 0.39 -3.69
N PHE A 306 5.94 -0.81 -3.15
CA PHE A 306 5.39 -1.20 -1.85
C PHE A 306 6.13 -0.59 -0.67
N ALA A 307 7.44 -0.36 -0.80
CA ALA A 307 8.20 0.40 0.19
C ALA A 307 7.74 1.86 0.23
N GLY A 308 7.51 2.47 -0.94
CA GLY A 308 6.97 3.83 -1.06
C GLY A 308 5.57 3.95 -0.45
N ASP A 309 4.69 2.97 -0.69
CA ASP A 309 3.33 2.94 -0.13
C ASP A 309 3.36 2.78 1.40
N ALA A 310 4.20 1.91 1.94
CA ALA A 310 4.33 1.74 3.38
C ALA A 310 4.84 3.02 4.08
N TYR A 311 5.83 3.71 3.50
CA TYR A 311 6.32 4.96 4.07
C TYR A 311 5.28 6.08 3.91
N GLY A 312 4.56 6.12 2.80
CA GLY A 312 3.42 7.03 2.60
C GLY A 312 2.31 6.82 3.62
N ALA A 313 2.03 5.56 4.02
CA ALA A 313 1.07 5.25 5.08
C ALA A 313 1.52 5.82 6.43
N TRP A 314 2.81 5.74 6.76
CA TRP A 314 3.35 6.40 7.95
C TRP A 314 3.17 7.91 7.88
N MET A 315 3.51 8.58 6.76
CA MET A 315 3.35 10.02 6.60
C MET A 315 1.89 10.46 6.75
N LEU A 316 0.97 9.68 6.19
CA LEU A 316 -0.48 9.92 6.30
C LEU A 316 -0.93 9.83 7.76
N LEU A 317 -0.53 8.77 8.47
CA LEU A 317 -0.87 8.56 9.87
C LEU A 317 -0.22 9.63 10.76
N ASP A 318 1.04 10.00 10.54
CA ASP A 318 1.72 11.06 11.30
C ASP A 318 0.95 12.37 11.24
N SER A 319 0.58 12.78 10.03
CA SER A 319 -0.23 13.98 9.79
C SER A 319 -1.63 13.88 10.42
N ALA A 320 -2.32 12.74 10.28
CA ALA A 320 -3.68 12.55 10.80
C ALA A 320 -3.71 12.45 12.33
N VAL A 321 -2.77 11.73 12.95
CA VAL A 321 -2.61 11.63 14.40
C VAL A 321 -2.38 13.01 15.01
N GLY A 322 -1.50 13.82 14.41
CA GLY A 322 -1.27 15.19 14.86
C GLY A 322 -2.54 16.06 14.86
N ARG A 323 -3.45 15.86 13.91
CA ARG A 323 -4.77 16.52 13.88
C ARG A 323 -5.74 15.92 14.89
N ALA A 324 -5.78 14.59 15.01
CA ALA A 324 -6.66 13.90 15.96
C ALA A 324 -6.36 14.29 17.41
N LEU A 325 -5.09 14.40 17.78
CA LEU A 325 -4.66 14.83 19.13
C LEU A 325 -5.13 16.24 19.49
N LYS A 326 -5.27 17.15 18.52
CA LYS A 326 -5.78 18.51 18.75
C LYS A 326 -7.25 18.56 19.19
N THR A 327 -8.01 17.47 18.99
CA THR A 327 -9.39 17.37 19.49
C THR A 327 -9.46 17.11 21.01
N GLY A 328 -8.34 16.75 21.65
CA GLY A 328 -8.26 16.34 23.04
C GLY A 328 -8.55 14.85 23.28
N ALA A 329 -8.88 14.08 22.22
CA ALA A 329 -9.06 12.63 22.31
C ALA A 329 -7.72 11.93 22.61
N LYS A 330 -7.76 10.88 23.43
CA LYS A 330 -6.55 10.18 23.92
C LYS A 330 -6.33 8.88 23.14
N PRO A 331 -5.10 8.58 22.69
CA PRO A 331 -4.76 7.28 22.13
C PRO A 331 -5.27 6.10 22.98
N GLY A 332 -5.63 5.00 22.31
CA GLY A 332 -6.23 3.81 22.94
C GLY A 332 -7.74 3.90 23.19
N THR A 333 -8.41 5.02 22.85
CA THR A 333 -9.85 5.18 23.07
C THR A 333 -10.65 5.15 21.77
N PRO A 334 -11.95 4.75 21.82
CA PRO A 334 -12.83 4.84 20.65
C PRO A 334 -12.96 6.26 20.10
N GLU A 335 -12.95 7.28 20.97
CA GLU A 335 -13.01 8.69 20.60
C GLU A 335 -11.78 9.10 19.79
N PHE A 336 -10.60 8.60 20.13
CA PHE A 336 -9.39 8.86 19.37
C PHE A 336 -9.43 8.18 18.01
N ARG A 337 -9.88 6.93 17.91
CA ARG A 337 -10.05 6.24 16.62
C ARG A 337 -11.04 6.96 15.70
N ALA A 338 -12.14 7.48 16.25
CA ALA A 338 -13.09 8.28 15.51
C ALA A 338 -12.46 9.61 15.03
N ALA A 339 -11.75 10.31 15.92
CA ALA A 339 -11.04 11.54 15.57
C ALA A 339 -9.94 11.29 14.51
N LEU A 340 -9.24 10.14 14.59
CA LEU A 340 -8.23 9.75 13.62
C LEU A 340 -8.85 9.46 12.25
N ARG A 341 -9.99 8.75 12.18
CA ARG A 341 -10.74 8.58 10.94
C ARG A 341 -11.14 9.93 10.34
N ASP A 342 -11.73 10.80 11.15
CA ASP A 342 -12.15 12.13 10.67
C ASP A 342 -10.94 12.96 10.21
N ALA A 343 -9.79 12.83 10.86
CA ALA A 343 -8.55 13.45 10.43
C ALA A 343 -8.04 12.87 9.11
N LEU A 344 -8.14 11.57 8.88
CA LEU A 344 -7.81 10.95 7.60
C LEU A 344 -8.69 11.50 6.47
N GLU A 345 -10.01 11.61 6.66
CA GLU A 345 -10.96 12.18 5.69
C GLU A 345 -10.69 13.68 5.38
N ASN A 346 -9.98 14.36 6.26
CA ASN A 346 -9.61 15.77 6.10
C ASN A 346 -8.15 15.99 5.67
N THR A 347 -7.51 14.98 5.07
CA THR A 347 -6.16 15.13 4.48
C THR A 347 -6.25 15.94 3.20
N ARG A 348 -5.38 16.98 3.07
CA ARG A 348 -5.32 17.85 1.89
C ARG A 348 -3.86 18.07 1.50
N ASP A 349 -3.60 17.96 0.21
CA ASP A 349 -2.32 18.23 -0.45
C ASP A 349 -1.10 17.61 0.25
N LEU A 350 -1.29 16.44 0.86
CA LEU A 350 -0.20 15.72 1.50
C LEU A 350 0.64 15.00 0.43
N VAL A 351 1.85 15.50 0.21
CA VAL A 351 2.80 14.88 -0.71
C VAL A 351 3.46 13.69 -0.03
N VAL A 352 3.33 12.53 -0.64
CA VAL A 352 3.97 11.27 -0.22
C VAL A 352 4.80 10.70 -1.39
N PRO A 353 5.66 9.69 -1.19
CA PRO A 353 6.54 9.20 -2.26
C PRO A 353 5.83 8.81 -3.56
N ASN A 354 4.60 8.32 -3.48
CA ASN A 354 3.84 7.81 -4.62
C ASN A 354 2.70 8.73 -5.08
N GLY A 355 2.62 9.99 -4.61
CA GLY A 355 1.59 10.89 -5.07
C GLY A 355 1.29 12.06 -4.15
N VAL A 356 0.17 12.73 -4.39
CA VAL A 356 -0.39 13.79 -3.56
C VAL A 356 -1.77 13.37 -3.08
N LEU A 357 -1.97 13.29 -1.77
CA LEU A 357 -3.21 12.80 -1.16
C LEU A 357 -4.19 13.94 -0.85
N ASN A 358 -5.43 13.76 -1.29
CA ASN A 358 -6.59 14.60 -1.01
C ASN A 358 -7.77 13.71 -0.62
N ILE A 359 -7.74 13.19 0.61
CA ILE A 359 -8.75 12.25 1.11
C ILE A 359 -10.00 13.01 1.58
N SER A 360 -11.18 12.45 1.33
CA SER A 360 -12.47 13.02 1.76
C SER A 360 -13.42 11.92 2.23
N LYS A 361 -14.60 12.30 2.74
CA LYS A 361 -15.67 11.36 3.11
C LYS A 361 -16.18 10.51 1.96
N THR A 362 -15.99 10.96 0.72
CA THR A 362 -16.44 10.28 -0.50
C THR A 362 -15.30 9.70 -1.34
N ASP A 363 -14.06 9.89 -0.86
CA ASP A 363 -12.87 9.33 -1.50
C ASP A 363 -11.83 9.00 -0.42
N HIS A 364 -11.78 7.73 -0.01
CA HIS A 364 -10.85 7.22 1.00
C HIS A 364 -9.50 6.76 0.44
N GLN A 365 -9.24 7.01 -0.85
CA GLN A 365 -7.94 6.79 -1.49
C GLN A 365 -7.21 8.12 -1.72
N GLY A 366 -7.86 9.11 -2.33
CA GLY A 366 -7.40 10.50 -2.40
C GLY A 366 -6.27 10.80 -3.39
N PHE A 367 -5.84 9.86 -4.24
CA PHE A 367 -4.85 10.10 -5.29
C PHE A 367 -5.53 10.53 -6.60
N ASP A 368 -4.85 11.38 -7.34
CA ASP A 368 -5.19 11.79 -8.69
C ASP A 368 -4.09 11.41 -9.70
N GLU A 369 -4.15 11.95 -10.92
CA GLU A 369 -3.21 11.64 -11.99
C GLU A 369 -1.74 11.95 -11.66
N ARG A 370 -1.46 12.80 -10.67
CA ARG A 370 -0.11 13.07 -10.18
C ARG A 370 0.54 11.86 -9.50
N ALA A 371 -0.25 10.85 -9.14
CA ALA A 371 0.19 9.63 -8.49
C ALA A 371 0.48 8.48 -9.46
N ARG A 372 0.48 8.73 -10.78
CA ARG A 372 0.74 7.70 -11.79
C ARG A 372 1.74 8.16 -12.83
N VAL A 373 2.63 7.27 -13.21
CA VAL A 373 3.50 7.40 -14.36
C VAL A 373 3.59 6.06 -15.07
N MET A 374 3.93 6.06 -16.36
CA MET A 374 4.29 4.83 -17.05
C MET A 374 5.74 4.49 -16.77
N GLY A 375 5.98 3.26 -16.35
CA GLY A 375 7.28 2.65 -16.19
C GLY A 375 7.58 1.63 -17.29
N VAL A 376 8.85 1.35 -17.46
CA VAL A 376 9.37 0.29 -18.33
C VAL A 376 10.51 -0.41 -17.62
N ILE A 377 10.68 -1.71 -17.86
CA ILE A 377 11.86 -2.43 -17.37
C ILE A 377 12.96 -2.29 -18.39
N ARG A 378 14.11 -1.73 -17.99
CA ARG A 378 15.35 -1.58 -18.78
C ARG A 378 16.55 -1.99 -17.95
N ASP A 379 17.42 -2.79 -18.56
CA ASP A 379 18.67 -3.25 -17.92
C ASP A 379 18.41 -3.84 -16.52
N GLY A 380 17.31 -4.63 -16.40
CA GLY A 380 16.88 -5.26 -15.15
C GLY A 380 16.40 -4.30 -14.08
N ARG A 381 15.97 -3.07 -14.43
CA ARG A 381 15.52 -2.03 -13.49
C ARG A 381 14.20 -1.41 -13.91
N PHE A 382 13.48 -0.88 -12.94
CA PHE A 382 12.34 -0.01 -13.20
C PHE A 382 12.84 1.37 -13.65
N SER A 383 12.38 1.83 -14.80
CA SER A 383 12.75 3.10 -15.41
C SER A 383 11.51 3.88 -15.84
N TYR A 384 11.63 5.20 -15.91
CA TYR A 384 10.56 6.06 -16.41
C TYR A 384 10.38 5.87 -17.91
N ALA A 385 9.14 5.58 -18.34
CA ALA A 385 8.81 5.37 -19.75
C ALA A 385 8.44 6.70 -20.47
N GLY A 386 8.24 7.79 -19.73
CA GLY A 386 8.02 9.12 -20.31
C GLY A 386 9.29 9.68 -20.94
N LYS A 387 9.09 10.56 -21.94
CA LYS A 387 10.18 11.28 -22.62
C LYS A 387 10.54 12.56 -21.87
#